data_677e100a7aba02db108a235c26d5353b
#
_entry.id   677e100a7aba02db108a235c26d5353b
#
_cell.length_a   1.000
_cell.length_b   1.000
_cell.length_c   1.000
_cell.angle_alpha   90.00
_cell.angle_beta   90.00
_cell.angle_gamma   90.00
#
_symmetry.space_group_name_H-M   'P 1'
#
loop_
_entity.id
_entity.type
_entity.pdbx_description
1 polymer ?
#
loop_
_entity_poly.entity_id
_entity_poly.type
_entity_poly.pdbx_seq_one_letter_code
_entity_poly.pdbx_strand_id
1 'polypeptide(L)'
;MRHLFRLLLITLYAGCCAQAQNADPKPLVEKALLAAGGKEKLLKVFRIQETFHFGATPEPDAGKKRSNRDSILSQPDKWWINKKERGHDPAKDDARAWSLDLLVDEKSRFEIIPDLTDEGRPCAGLRISGSVTPAMNLYFDRETMLLRRLDWRSDFYRFSEWKELDGLRYASRTVIFKLKSGKAWFFHDINSLERLKELPAGLNQPDRTK
;
A
#
# COMPACT_ATOMS: atom_id res chain seq x y z
N MET A 1 0.41 23.39 -62.33
CA MET A 1 0.12 24.15 -61.10
C MET A 1 -0.77 23.34 -60.20
N ARG A 2 -0.19 22.40 -59.41
CA ARG A 2 -0.89 21.57 -58.39
C ARG A 2 0.16 20.82 -57.58
N HIS A 3 0.86 21.50 -56.67
CA HIS A 3 1.62 20.86 -55.56
C HIS A 3 2.10 21.98 -54.63
N LEU A 4 1.25 22.42 -53.70
CA LEU A 4 1.66 23.27 -52.58
C LEU A 4 0.49 23.36 -51.59
N PHE A 5 0.27 22.28 -50.79
CA PHE A 5 -0.56 22.39 -49.56
C PHE A 5 -0.54 21.03 -48.85
N ARG A 6 0.63 20.65 -48.32
CA ARG A 6 0.72 19.55 -47.32
C ARG A 6 1.99 19.72 -46.52
N LEU A 7 2.04 20.71 -45.67
CA LEU A 7 3.05 20.81 -44.60
C LEU A 7 2.60 21.87 -43.58
N LEU A 8 1.71 21.51 -42.66
CA LEU A 8 1.51 22.27 -41.43
C LEU A 8 0.45 21.56 -40.54
N LEU A 9 0.80 20.43 -39.94
CA LEU A 9 0.01 19.85 -38.82
C LEU A 9 0.78 18.73 -38.09
N ILE A 10 2.03 19.01 -37.67
CA ILE A 10 2.74 18.13 -36.71
C ILE A 10 3.59 19.07 -35.84
N THR A 11 2.99 19.75 -34.92
CA THR A 11 3.70 20.35 -33.75
C THR A 11 2.67 20.87 -32.75
N LEU A 12 2.04 19.96 -31.99
CA LEU A 12 1.26 20.32 -30.79
C LEU A 12 0.92 19.08 -29.93
N TYR A 13 1.90 18.22 -29.63
CA TYR A 13 1.69 17.12 -28.69
C TYR A 13 2.89 16.84 -27.76
N ALA A 14 3.81 17.81 -27.61
CA ALA A 14 4.99 17.63 -26.76
C ALA A 14 4.92 18.41 -25.43
N GLY A 15 3.79 19.04 -25.10
CA GLY A 15 3.71 19.99 -23.97
C GLY A 15 3.14 19.46 -22.67
N CYS A 16 2.58 18.26 -22.60
CA CYS A 16 1.85 17.81 -21.39
C CYS A 16 2.62 16.96 -20.38
N CYS A 17 3.81 16.45 -20.73
CA CYS A 17 4.54 15.56 -19.80
C CYS A 17 5.51 16.25 -18.83
N ALA A 18 5.81 17.54 -19.00
CA ALA A 18 6.82 18.24 -18.21
C ALA A 18 6.30 18.92 -16.94
N GLN A 19 4.99 19.01 -16.73
CA GLN A 19 4.43 19.74 -15.58
C GLN A 19 4.22 18.90 -14.30
N ALA A 20 4.33 17.57 -14.35
CA ALA A 20 4.11 16.73 -13.18
C ALA A 20 5.27 16.76 -12.15
N GLN A 21 6.50 17.12 -12.58
CA GLN A 21 7.69 17.02 -11.73
C GLN A 21 7.86 18.12 -10.68
N ASN A 22 7.07 19.20 -10.70
CA ASN A 22 7.15 20.30 -9.73
C ASN A 22 5.86 20.53 -8.93
N ALA A 23 4.88 19.62 -8.99
CA ALA A 23 3.66 19.77 -8.22
C ALA A 23 3.92 19.47 -6.73
N ASP A 24 3.40 20.31 -5.84
CA ASP A 24 3.47 20.10 -4.39
C ASP A 24 2.71 18.81 -4.02
N PRO A 25 3.38 17.81 -3.40
CA PRO A 25 2.75 16.55 -2.99
C PRO A 25 1.84 16.70 -1.77
N LYS A 26 1.98 17.77 -1.00
CA LYS A 26 1.28 17.97 0.27
C LYS A 26 -0.26 17.88 0.15
N PRO A 27 -0.92 18.49 -0.84
CA PRO A 27 -2.37 18.37 -0.99
C PRO A 27 -2.84 16.93 -1.24
N LEU A 28 -2.06 16.11 -1.95
CA LEU A 28 -2.39 14.69 -2.17
C LEU A 28 -2.25 13.89 -0.88
N VAL A 29 -1.16 14.09 -0.14
CA VAL A 29 -0.93 13.45 1.17
C VAL A 29 -2.05 13.80 2.16
N GLU A 30 -2.42 15.08 2.27
CA GLU A 30 -3.49 15.52 3.16
C GLU A 30 -4.86 14.89 2.80
N LYS A 31 -5.20 14.85 1.51
CA LYS A 31 -6.44 14.21 1.03
C LYS A 31 -6.46 12.72 1.33
N ALA A 32 -5.34 12.01 1.11
CA ALA A 32 -5.24 10.58 1.40
C ALA A 32 -5.40 10.29 2.90
N LEU A 33 -4.74 11.07 3.76
CA LEU A 33 -4.89 10.96 5.21
C LEU A 33 -6.32 11.24 5.65
N LEU A 34 -6.95 12.29 5.14
CA LEU A 34 -8.34 12.64 5.45
C LEU A 34 -9.31 11.53 5.02
N ALA A 35 -9.12 10.98 3.81
CA ALA A 35 -9.94 9.88 3.30
C ALA A 35 -9.86 8.61 4.16
N ALA A 36 -8.71 8.38 4.80
CA ALA A 36 -8.52 7.27 5.73
C ALA A 36 -9.08 7.54 7.14
N GLY A 37 -9.60 8.73 7.42
CA GLY A 37 -10.17 9.11 8.72
C GLY A 37 -9.36 10.16 9.49
N GLY A 38 -8.23 10.63 8.95
CA GLY A 38 -7.37 11.65 9.54
C GLY A 38 -6.12 11.08 10.21
N LYS A 39 -5.09 11.92 10.29
CA LYS A 39 -3.77 11.56 10.85
C LYS A 39 -3.86 11.01 12.28
N GLU A 40 -4.76 11.54 13.08
CA GLU A 40 -4.98 11.16 14.49
C GLU A 40 -5.62 9.77 14.65
N LYS A 41 -6.22 9.24 13.56
CA LYS A 41 -6.82 7.90 13.54
C LYS A 41 -5.87 6.81 13.08
N LEU A 42 -4.68 7.16 12.59
CA LEU A 42 -3.73 6.16 12.14
C LEU A 42 -3.34 5.18 13.25
N LEU A 43 -2.99 3.97 12.84
CA LEU A 43 -2.62 2.89 13.75
C LEU A 43 -1.19 3.11 14.26
N LYS A 44 -1.00 3.08 15.56
CA LYS A 44 0.33 3.11 16.20
C LYS A 44 0.72 1.74 16.74
N VAL A 45 -0.11 1.18 17.62
CA VAL A 45 0.03 -0.19 18.11
C VAL A 45 -1.26 -0.93 17.81
N PHE A 46 -1.16 -2.06 17.13
CA PHE A 46 -2.35 -2.79 16.68
C PHE A 46 -2.08 -4.26 16.47
N ARG A 47 -3.15 -5.05 16.51
CA ARG A 47 -3.15 -6.48 16.22
C ARG A 47 -3.97 -6.75 14.97
N ILE A 48 -3.46 -7.64 14.13
CA ILE A 48 -4.16 -8.14 12.95
C ILE A 48 -4.29 -9.65 13.06
N GLN A 49 -5.50 -10.17 12.94
CA GLN A 49 -5.71 -11.59 12.66
C GLN A 49 -6.03 -11.73 11.17
N GLU A 50 -5.29 -12.57 10.51
CA GLU A 50 -5.27 -12.61 9.05
C GLU A 50 -5.23 -14.04 8.52
N THR A 51 -5.79 -14.22 7.34
CA THR A 51 -5.66 -15.43 6.53
C THR A 51 -4.96 -15.10 5.23
N PHE A 52 -4.12 -16.00 4.75
CA PHE A 52 -3.43 -15.82 3.48
C PHE A 52 -3.16 -17.16 2.79
N HIS A 53 -2.90 -17.09 1.50
CA HIS A 53 -2.36 -18.22 0.74
C HIS A 53 -1.49 -17.73 -0.42
N PHE A 54 -0.60 -18.61 -0.86
CA PHE A 54 0.17 -18.43 -2.08
C PHE A 54 -0.54 -19.14 -3.23
N GLY A 55 -0.74 -18.44 -4.35
CA GLY A 55 -1.44 -18.99 -5.50
C GLY A 55 -1.71 -17.93 -6.57
N ALA A 56 -2.20 -18.37 -7.72
CA ALA A 56 -2.56 -17.48 -8.83
C ALA A 56 -4.05 -17.09 -8.84
N THR A 57 -4.86 -17.71 -8.00
CA THR A 57 -6.31 -17.55 -7.92
C THR A 57 -6.77 -17.16 -6.52
N PRO A 58 -7.92 -16.49 -6.37
CA PRO A 58 -8.47 -16.11 -5.07
C PRO A 58 -8.72 -17.30 -4.13
N GLU A 59 -9.01 -18.48 -4.68
CA GLU A 59 -9.13 -19.70 -3.90
C GLU A 59 -7.83 -20.50 -3.94
N PRO A 60 -7.43 -21.12 -2.81
CA PRO A 60 -6.28 -22.02 -2.79
C PRO A 60 -6.44 -23.18 -3.77
N ASP A 61 -5.33 -23.67 -4.29
CA ASP A 61 -5.31 -24.88 -5.12
C ASP A 61 -5.97 -26.07 -4.38
N ALA A 62 -6.50 -27.03 -5.14
CA ALA A 62 -7.14 -28.21 -4.59
C ALA A 62 -6.26 -28.91 -3.55
N GLY A 63 -6.81 -29.18 -2.36
CA GLY A 63 -6.10 -29.79 -1.24
C GLY A 63 -5.23 -28.86 -0.41
N LYS A 64 -5.03 -27.61 -0.80
CA LYS A 64 -4.34 -26.60 0.01
C LYS A 64 -5.33 -25.82 0.86
N LYS A 65 -4.89 -25.39 2.04
CA LYS A 65 -5.68 -24.53 2.96
C LYS A 65 -5.04 -23.15 3.06
N ARG A 66 -5.85 -22.15 3.39
CA ARG A 66 -5.35 -20.84 3.80
C ARG A 66 -4.60 -20.97 5.13
N SER A 67 -3.52 -20.25 5.27
CA SER A 67 -2.77 -20.15 6.53
C SER A 67 -3.33 -19.00 7.37
N ASN A 68 -3.32 -19.18 8.69
CA ASN A 68 -3.68 -18.12 9.64
C ASN A 68 -2.42 -17.49 10.22
N ARG A 69 -2.50 -16.19 10.50
CA ARG A 69 -1.42 -15.45 11.14
C ARG A 69 -2.01 -14.44 12.13
N ASP A 70 -1.37 -14.32 13.29
CA ASP A 70 -1.65 -13.33 14.31
C ASP A 70 -0.44 -12.39 14.39
N SER A 71 -0.64 -11.15 13.98
CA SER A 71 0.40 -10.13 13.89
C SER A 71 0.13 -9.02 14.87
N ILE A 72 1.15 -8.58 15.60
CA ILE A 72 1.13 -7.37 16.41
C ILE A 72 2.18 -6.42 15.83
N LEU A 73 1.78 -5.20 15.57
CA LEU A 73 2.65 -4.16 15.03
C LEU A 73 2.71 -2.98 15.99
N SER A 74 3.90 -2.41 16.14
CA SER A 74 4.13 -1.12 16.76
C SER A 74 4.92 -0.28 15.77
N GLN A 75 4.26 0.70 15.20
CA GLN A 75 4.86 1.59 14.20
C GLN A 75 5.97 2.44 14.83
N PRO A 76 7.03 2.73 14.07
CA PRO A 76 7.23 2.39 12.65
C PRO A 76 7.90 1.04 12.41
N ASP A 77 8.55 0.40 13.40
CA ASP A 77 9.61 -0.57 13.10
C ASP A 77 9.47 -1.94 13.77
N LYS A 78 8.45 -2.16 14.61
CA LYS A 78 8.33 -3.43 15.35
C LYS A 78 7.14 -4.25 14.88
N TRP A 79 7.40 -5.54 14.65
CA TRP A 79 6.42 -6.52 14.23
C TRP A 79 6.66 -7.86 14.88
N TRP A 80 5.60 -8.45 15.44
CA TRP A 80 5.58 -9.81 15.98
C TRP A 80 4.59 -10.65 15.20
N ILE A 81 4.99 -11.85 14.83
CA ILE A 81 4.13 -12.88 14.27
C ILE A 81 4.05 -14.04 15.25
N ASN A 82 2.83 -14.40 15.68
CA ASN A 82 2.61 -15.44 16.66
C ASN A 82 3.51 -15.25 17.90
N LYS A 83 3.56 -14.02 18.42
CA LYS A 83 4.36 -13.55 19.57
C LYS A 83 5.89 -13.56 19.38
N LYS A 84 6.41 -13.91 18.21
CA LYS A 84 7.85 -13.88 17.89
C LYS A 84 8.15 -12.61 17.10
N GLU A 85 9.11 -11.83 17.59
CA GLU A 85 9.55 -10.62 16.89
C GLU A 85 10.18 -10.97 15.54
N ARG A 86 9.76 -10.27 14.52
CA ARG A 86 10.36 -10.29 13.20
C ARG A 86 11.50 -9.28 13.20
N GLY A 87 12.70 -9.72 12.95
CA GLY A 87 13.87 -8.86 12.82
C GLY A 87 13.72 -7.87 11.65
N HIS A 88 14.76 -7.70 10.89
CA HIS A 88 14.72 -6.90 9.66
C HIS A 88 13.94 -7.66 8.58
N ASP A 89 12.65 -7.34 8.44
CA ASP A 89 11.74 -7.94 7.46
C ASP A 89 11.16 -6.84 6.56
N PRO A 90 11.40 -6.89 5.25
CA PRO A 90 10.87 -5.91 4.30
C PRO A 90 9.34 -5.76 4.35
N ALA A 91 8.61 -6.80 4.73
CA ALA A 91 7.16 -6.72 4.85
C ALA A 91 6.67 -5.74 5.94
N LYS A 92 7.55 -5.25 6.81
CA LYS A 92 7.23 -4.12 7.71
C LYS A 92 6.92 -2.85 6.91
N ASP A 93 7.68 -2.60 5.85
CA ASP A 93 7.48 -1.43 5.01
C ASP A 93 6.16 -1.53 4.23
N ASP A 94 5.75 -2.73 3.82
CA ASP A 94 4.43 -2.98 3.23
C ASP A 94 3.31 -2.63 4.22
N ALA A 95 3.43 -3.08 5.48
CA ALA A 95 2.47 -2.78 6.53
C ALA A 95 2.43 -1.28 6.86
N ARG A 96 3.57 -0.57 6.80
CA ARG A 96 3.65 0.89 6.97
C ARG A 96 2.95 1.63 5.83
N ALA A 97 3.11 1.15 4.59
CA ALA A 97 2.40 1.71 3.44
C ALA A 97 0.89 1.48 3.54
N TRP A 98 0.47 0.25 3.87
CA TRP A 98 -0.92 -0.11 4.06
C TRP A 98 -1.62 0.71 5.14
N SER A 99 -0.95 0.93 6.28
CA SER A 99 -1.47 1.72 7.42
C SER A 99 -1.31 3.24 7.23
N LEU A 100 -0.72 3.69 6.12
CA LEU A 100 -0.38 5.08 5.81
C LEU A 100 0.63 5.72 6.79
N ASP A 101 1.33 4.92 7.62
CA ASP A 101 2.38 5.39 8.52
C ASP A 101 3.49 6.16 7.76
N LEU A 102 3.83 5.70 6.57
CA LEU A 102 4.81 6.38 5.71
C LEU A 102 4.43 7.81 5.35
N LEU A 103 3.13 8.16 5.33
CA LEU A 103 2.68 9.53 5.01
C LEU A 103 2.90 10.52 6.15
N VAL A 104 3.16 10.04 7.35
CA VAL A 104 3.37 10.86 8.55
C VAL A 104 4.76 10.72 9.15
N ASP A 105 5.62 9.88 8.58
CA ASP A 105 7.02 9.74 8.99
C ASP A 105 7.83 10.96 8.56
N GLU A 106 8.51 11.61 9.49
CA GLU A 106 9.33 12.82 9.26
C GLU A 106 10.50 12.59 8.29
N LYS A 107 10.95 11.35 8.12
CA LYS A 107 12.00 10.96 7.17
C LYS A 107 11.46 10.79 5.75
N SER A 108 10.15 10.71 5.58
CA SER A 108 9.54 10.56 4.27
C SER A 108 9.71 11.80 3.40
N ARG A 109 10.10 11.56 2.15
CA ARG A 109 10.13 12.56 1.09
C ARG A 109 9.14 12.13 0.02
N PHE A 110 8.36 13.09 -0.45
CA PHE A 110 7.26 12.86 -1.38
C PHE A 110 7.52 13.53 -2.71
N GLU A 111 7.11 12.87 -3.79
CA GLU A 111 7.16 13.37 -5.15
C GLU A 111 5.88 12.95 -5.87
N ILE A 112 5.26 13.88 -6.61
CA ILE A 112 4.15 13.54 -7.50
C ILE A 112 4.72 12.78 -8.70
N ILE A 113 4.18 11.61 -8.96
CA ILE A 113 4.53 10.80 -10.12
C ILE A 113 3.33 10.71 -11.08
N PRO A 114 3.54 10.31 -12.34
CA PRO A 114 2.44 10.16 -13.28
C PRO A 114 1.31 9.29 -12.75
N ASP A 115 0.10 9.74 -12.99
CA ASP A 115 -1.10 8.97 -12.70
C ASP A 115 -1.11 7.66 -13.47
N LEU A 116 -1.85 6.68 -12.93
CA LEU A 116 -2.14 5.45 -13.67
C LEU A 116 -3.63 5.11 -13.60
N THR A 117 -4.07 4.24 -14.49
CA THR A 117 -5.38 3.60 -14.40
C THR A 117 -5.21 2.17 -13.91
N ASP A 118 -5.83 1.82 -12.78
CA ASP A 118 -5.83 0.48 -12.23
C ASP A 118 -7.24 -0.11 -12.26
N GLU A 119 -7.45 -1.17 -13.06
CA GLU A 119 -8.77 -1.79 -13.31
C GLU A 119 -9.87 -0.77 -13.68
N GLY A 120 -9.56 0.15 -14.61
CA GLY A 120 -10.48 1.17 -15.08
C GLY A 120 -10.65 2.37 -14.14
N ARG A 121 -10.00 2.42 -12.99
CA ARG A 121 -10.05 3.54 -12.05
C ARG A 121 -8.82 4.43 -12.17
N PRO A 122 -9.00 5.74 -12.37
CA PRO A 122 -7.89 6.68 -12.39
C PRO A 122 -7.34 6.85 -10.97
N CYS A 123 -6.01 6.79 -10.84
CA CYS A 123 -5.30 6.88 -9.57
C CYS A 123 -4.23 7.95 -9.62
N ALA A 124 -4.18 8.80 -8.59
CA ALA A 124 -3.13 9.79 -8.39
C ALA A 124 -1.87 9.13 -7.83
N GLY A 125 -0.73 9.40 -8.45
CA GLY A 125 0.54 8.78 -8.10
C GLY A 125 1.37 9.62 -7.14
N LEU A 126 1.91 8.97 -6.10
CA LEU A 126 2.82 9.53 -5.09
C LEU A 126 4.00 8.59 -4.88
N ARG A 127 5.22 9.09 -5.06
CA ARG A 127 6.46 8.38 -4.71
C ARG A 127 6.89 8.73 -3.30
N ILE A 128 7.27 7.73 -2.52
CA ILE A 128 7.82 7.89 -1.17
C ILE A 128 9.26 7.37 -1.14
N SER A 129 10.16 8.16 -0.54
CA SER A 129 11.56 7.82 -0.32
C SER A 129 12.02 8.34 1.05
N GLY A 130 13.25 8.02 1.45
CA GLY A 130 13.84 8.47 2.72
C GLY A 130 13.51 7.58 3.90
N SER A 131 12.24 7.29 4.15
CA SER A 131 11.78 6.37 5.21
C SER A 131 11.71 4.91 4.77
N VAL A 132 11.87 4.63 3.49
CA VAL A 132 11.80 3.30 2.88
C VAL A 132 12.84 3.14 1.76
N THR A 133 13.39 1.93 1.60
CA THR A 133 14.37 1.61 0.54
C THR A 133 14.08 0.23 -0.08
N PRO A 134 13.99 0.13 -1.42
CA PRO A 134 13.94 1.23 -2.39
C PRO A 134 12.67 2.09 -2.24
N ALA A 135 12.61 3.24 -2.91
CA ALA A 135 11.42 4.09 -2.93
C ALA A 135 10.18 3.32 -3.37
N MET A 136 9.03 3.65 -2.79
CA MET A 136 7.72 3.09 -3.11
C MET A 136 6.90 4.06 -3.95
N ASN A 137 6.05 3.53 -4.83
CA ASN A 137 5.04 4.31 -5.54
C ASN A 137 3.66 3.91 -5.02
N LEU A 138 2.94 4.87 -4.46
CA LEU A 138 1.58 4.72 -3.96
C LEU A 138 0.60 5.37 -4.94
N TYR A 139 -0.53 4.72 -5.17
CA TYR A 139 -1.55 5.20 -6.08
C TYR A 139 -2.89 5.24 -5.37
N PHE A 140 -3.42 6.45 -5.24
CA PHE A 140 -4.69 6.74 -4.56
C PHE A 140 -5.80 6.90 -5.59
N ASP A 141 -6.89 6.16 -5.40
CA ASP A 141 -8.10 6.28 -6.23
C ASP A 141 -8.58 7.75 -6.24
N ARG A 142 -8.77 8.34 -7.42
CA ARG A 142 -9.08 9.78 -7.52
C ARG A 142 -10.47 10.17 -7.01
N GLU A 143 -11.39 9.22 -6.94
CA GLU A 143 -12.73 9.45 -6.43
C GLU A 143 -12.76 9.40 -4.90
N THR A 144 -12.12 8.38 -4.31
CA THR A 144 -12.18 8.10 -2.87
C THR A 144 -10.98 8.58 -2.09
N MET A 145 -9.84 8.86 -2.74
CA MET A 145 -8.52 9.14 -2.15
C MET A 145 -7.98 8.02 -1.25
N LEU A 146 -8.54 6.82 -1.34
CA LEU A 146 -8.03 5.66 -0.63
C LEU A 146 -6.89 5.00 -1.41
N LEU A 147 -5.93 4.42 -0.70
CA LEU A 147 -4.79 3.72 -1.29
C LEU A 147 -5.28 2.49 -2.06
N ARG A 148 -5.22 2.53 -3.37
CA ARG A 148 -5.66 1.44 -4.23
C ARG A 148 -4.54 0.51 -4.62
N ARG A 149 -3.35 1.06 -4.89
CA ARG A 149 -2.21 0.29 -5.37
C ARG A 149 -0.89 0.80 -4.78
N LEU A 150 0.02 -0.12 -4.55
CA LEU A 150 1.42 0.13 -4.18
C LEU A 150 2.31 -0.64 -5.15
N ASP A 151 3.27 0.03 -5.80
CA ASP A 151 4.32 -0.63 -6.58
C ASP A 151 5.63 -0.55 -5.80
N TRP A 152 6.20 -1.72 -5.49
CA TRP A 152 7.45 -1.78 -4.76
C TRP A 152 8.27 -3.00 -5.14
N ARG A 153 9.57 -2.79 -5.39
CA ARG A 153 10.49 -3.85 -5.83
C ARG A 153 9.98 -4.54 -7.11
N SER A 154 9.76 -5.83 -7.05
CA SER A 154 9.29 -6.65 -8.18
C SER A 154 7.79 -6.91 -8.20
N ASP A 155 7.06 -6.32 -7.26
CA ASP A 155 5.66 -6.61 -7.03
C ASP A 155 4.80 -5.35 -7.06
N PHE A 156 3.50 -5.52 -7.32
CA PHE A 156 2.52 -4.51 -7.00
C PHE A 156 1.40 -5.13 -6.16
N TYR A 157 0.84 -4.31 -5.28
CA TYR A 157 -0.18 -4.68 -4.31
C TYR A 157 -1.46 -3.96 -4.67
N ARG A 158 -2.59 -4.66 -4.64
CA ARG A 158 -3.92 -4.07 -4.73
C ARG A 158 -4.63 -4.18 -3.42
N PHE A 159 -5.24 -3.07 -3.00
CA PHE A 159 -5.97 -2.92 -1.77
C PHE A 159 -7.46 -2.80 -2.07
N SER A 160 -8.29 -3.58 -1.36
CA SER A 160 -9.74 -3.63 -1.55
C SER A 160 -10.46 -4.03 -0.27
N GLU A 161 -11.79 -4.21 -0.36
CA GLU A 161 -12.65 -4.60 0.78
C GLU A 161 -12.48 -3.67 1.97
N TRP A 162 -12.77 -2.37 1.73
CA TRP A 162 -12.58 -1.33 2.73
C TRP A 162 -13.52 -1.50 3.91
N LYS A 163 -12.97 -1.46 5.13
CA LYS A 163 -13.66 -1.52 6.41
C LYS A 163 -13.33 -0.30 7.24
N GLU A 164 -14.04 -0.14 8.35
CA GLU A 164 -13.82 0.94 9.30
C GLU A 164 -13.57 0.40 10.71
N LEU A 165 -12.63 1.03 11.42
CA LEU A 165 -12.34 0.81 12.83
C LEU A 165 -12.14 2.17 13.53
N ASP A 166 -13.06 2.56 14.42
CA ASP A 166 -12.98 3.82 15.20
C ASP A 166 -12.75 5.07 14.33
N GLY A 167 -13.38 5.11 13.16
CA GLY A 167 -13.25 6.18 12.17
C GLY A 167 -12.02 6.08 11.27
N LEU A 168 -11.18 5.04 11.41
CA LEU A 168 -10.12 4.71 10.45
C LEU A 168 -10.66 3.79 9.37
N ARG A 169 -10.50 4.17 8.11
CA ARG A 169 -10.78 3.30 6.95
C ARG A 169 -9.52 2.54 6.55
N TYR A 170 -9.62 1.22 6.42
CA TYR A 170 -8.53 0.33 6.05
C TYR A 170 -8.96 -0.71 5.03
N ALA A 171 -8.05 -1.11 4.16
CA ALA A 171 -8.30 -2.23 3.24
C ALA A 171 -8.16 -3.55 3.99
N SER A 172 -9.19 -4.39 3.96
CA SER A 172 -9.16 -5.71 4.58
C SER A 172 -8.69 -6.81 3.64
N ARG A 173 -8.55 -6.53 2.34
CA ARG A 173 -8.00 -7.46 1.35
C ARG A 173 -6.81 -6.84 0.62
N THR A 174 -5.74 -7.63 0.48
CA THR A 174 -4.58 -7.32 -0.33
C THR A 174 -4.28 -8.48 -1.27
N VAL A 175 -4.10 -8.19 -2.56
CA VAL A 175 -3.60 -9.16 -3.53
C VAL A 175 -2.28 -8.64 -4.07
N ILE A 176 -1.25 -9.51 -4.07
CA ILE A 176 0.09 -9.15 -4.57
C ILE A 176 0.32 -9.82 -5.92
N PHE A 177 0.80 -9.02 -6.86
CA PHE A 177 1.05 -9.41 -8.23
C PHE A 177 2.53 -9.20 -8.57
N LYS A 178 3.07 -10.01 -9.45
CA LYS A 178 4.39 -9.77 -10.06
C LYS A 178 4.30 -8.61 -11.04
N LEU A 179 5.07 -7.55 -10.82
CA LEU A 179 5.05 -6.34 -11.65
C LEU A 179 5.31 -6.65 -13.13
N LYS A 180 6.27 -7.55 -13.42
CA LYS A 180 6.64 -7.90 -14.80
C LYS A 180 5.58 -8.69 -15.55
N SER A 181 4.86 -9.60 -14.89
CA SER A 181 3.92 -10.52 -15.54
C SER A 181 2.45 -10.20 -15.30
N GLY A 182 2.13 -9.33 -14.33
CA GLY A 182 0.78 -9.07 -13.89
C GLY A 182 0.08 -10.27 -13.22
N LYS A 183 0.80 -11.37 -12.94
CA LYS A 183 0.22 -12.56 -12.32
C LYS A 183 0.14 -12.39 -10.80
N ALA A 184 -1.04 -12.65 -10.24
CA ALA A 184 -1.20 -12.75 -8.80
C ALA A 184 -0.39 -13.95 -8.25
N TRP A 185 0.12 -13.82 -7.04
CA TRP A 185 0.86 -14.88 -6.38
C TRP A 185 0.61 -14.98 -4.87
N PHE A 186 -0.02 -13.96 -4.26
CA PHE A 186 -0.31 -13.94 -2.83
C PHE A 186 -1.65 -13.24 -2.59
N PHE A 187 -2.50 -13.86 -1.78
CA PHE A 187 -3.80 -13.37 -1.36
C PHE A 187 -3.82 -13.28 0.15
N HIS A 188 -4.28 -12.16 0.68
CA HIS A 188 -4.27 -11.84 2.09
C HIS A 188 -5.55 -11.13 2.49
N ASP A 189 -6.22 -11.65 3.51
CA ASP A 189 -7.43 -11.09 4.09
C ASP A 189 -7.22 -10.81 5.58
N ILE A 190 -7.58 -9.62 6.02
CA ILE A 190 -7.63 -9.21 7.43
C ILE A 190 -9.01 -9.59 7.97
N ASN A 191 -9.04 -10.59 8.86
CA ASN A 191 -10.26 -11.08 9.50
C ASN A 191 -10.69 -10.16 10.65
N SER A 192 -9.71 -9.70 11.46
CA SER A 192 -9.92 -8.69 12.50
C SER A 192 -8.74 -7.75 12.61
N LEU A 193 -9.03 -6.51 12.94
CA LEU A 193 -8.08 -5.45 13.27
C LEU A 193 -8.46 -4.88 14.62
N GLU A 194 -7.49 -4.77 15.53
CA GLU A 194 -7.68 -4.25 16.88
C GLU A 194 -6.64 -3.18 17.18
N ARG A 195 -7.08 -2.01 17.61
CA ARG A 195 -6.20 -0.96 18.12
C ARG A 195 -5.79 -1.28 19.55
N LEU A 196 -4.50 -1.33 19.82
CA LEU A 196 -3.98 -1.59 21.17
C LEU A 196 -3.54 -0.28 21.83
N LYS A 197 -3.77 -0.17 23.13
CA LYS A 197 -3.28 0.96 23.94
C LYS A 197 -1.77 0.81 24.21
N GLU A 198 -1.32 -0.41 24.40
CA GLU A 198 0.05 -0.78 24.70
C GLU A 198 0.39 -2.17 24.13
N LEU A 199 1.65 -2.52 24.09
CA LEU A 199 2.09 -3.84 23.67
C LEU A 199 1.66 -4.90 24.70
N PRO A 200 1.05 -6.02 24.27
CA PRO A 200 0.68 -7.11 25.15
C PRO A 200 1.89 -7.71 25.87
N ALA A 201 1.68 -8.12 27.11
CA ALA A 201 2.68 -8.90 27.84
C ALA A 201 2.95 -10.24 27.16
N GLY A 202 4.15 -10.76 27.32
CA GLY A 202 4.52 -12.10 26.82
C GLY A 202 4.96 -12.16 25.35
N LEU A 203 5.20 -11.02 24.71
CA LEU A 203 5.91 -10.98 23.44
C LEU A 203 7.36 -11.42 23.63
N ASN A 204 7.91 -12.17 22.66
CA ASN A 204 9.27 -12.73 22.70
C ASN A 204 9.55 -13.80 23.78
N GLN A 205 8.51 -14.28 24.47
CA GLN A 205 8.71 -15.41 25.38
C GLN A 205 8.91 -16.71 24.58
N PRO A 206 9.84 -17.59 24.99
CA PRO A 206 9.97 -18.92 24.40
C PRO A 206 8.65 -19.69 24.64
N ASP A 207 8.23 -20.44 23.62
CA ASP A 207 7.09 -21.36 23.73
C ASP A 207 7.35 -22.33 24.89
N ARG A 208 6.58 -22.22 25.97
CA ARG A 208 6.69 -23.13 27.13
C ARG A 208 6.01 -24.48 26.91
N THR A 209 5.52 -24.72 25.69
CA THR A 209 4.88 -25.99 25.28
C THR A 209 5.80 -26.73 24.32
N LYS A 210 6.76 -27.46 24.87
CA LYS A 210 7.34 -28.67 24.28
C LYS A 210 7.45 -29.73 25.38
#